data_3b3a63d7ba1f33e08166096db564ba69
#
_entry.id   3b3a63d7ba1f33e08166096db564ba69
#
_cell.length_a   1.000
_cell.length_b   1.000
_cell.length_c   1.000
_cell.angle_alpha   90.00
_cell.angle_beta   90.00
_cell.angle_gamma   90.00
#
_symmetry.space_group_name_H-M   'P 1'
#
loop_
_entity.id
_entity.type
_entity.pdbx_description
1 polymer ?
#
loop_
_entity_poly.entity_id
_entity_poly.type
_entity_poly.pdbx_seq_one_letter_code
_entity_poly.pdbx_strand_id
1 'polypeptide(L)'
;LRPCASSASVKDLPIHHGISVLGDPARGGYTPGASGRQELSPFLLSQVLDRFVRFLEEHPGETLLVHMKYENTSTNANKRGWNKSVVSYIKSRCNGRIADFTPRMTLADARGKILFVIREDYKSDNGGEYLGAYLNWTNDKVVFETTLHGNTGEAAPIKVNDLYNIKNGASDGVSKYAAIDECIAFTYNE
;
A
#
# COMPACT_ATOMS: atom_id res chain seq x y z
N LEU A 1 3.53 -0.20 -0.01
CA LEU A 1 4.09 -1.34 0.72
C LEU A 1 3.60 -2.67 0.15
N ARG A 2 4.44 -3.69 0.20
CA ARG A 2 4.16 -5.02 -0.35
C ARG A 2 4.57 -6.09 0.66
N PRO A 3 3.77 -6.33 1.71
CA PRO A 3 4.05 -7.41 2.64
C PRO A 3 3.81 -8.77 2.00
N CYS A 4 4.51 -9.77 2.49
CA CYS A 4 4.37 -11.16 2.09
C CYS A 4 4.29 -12.06 3.32
N ALA A 5 3.23 -12.84 3.42
CA ALA A 5 3.10 -13.84 4.48
C ALA A 5 3.47 -15.22 3.94
N SER A 6 4.46 -15.86 4.56
CA SER A 6 4.93 -17.18 4.18
C SER A 6 4.36 -18.32 5.03
N SER A 7 3.66 -18.04 6.13
CA SER A 7 3.16 -19.07 7.04
C SER A 7 1.88 -18.66 7.80
N ALA A 8 1.26 -19.64 8.47
CA ALA A 8 0.02 -19.47 9.22
C ALA A 8 0.16 -18.59 10.47
N SER A 9 1.36 -18.36 10.97
CA SER A 9 1.60 -17.43 12.09
C SER A 9 2.28 -16.16 11.58
N VAL A 10 1.60 -15.04 11.72
CA VAL A 10 2.17 -13.72 11.42
C VAL A 10 3.10 -13.33 12.57
N LYS A 11 4.38 -13.73 12.51
CA LYS A 11 5.39 -13.19 13.43
C LYS A 11 5.84 -11.81 13.01
N ASP A 12 6.13 -11.64 11.72
CA ASP A 12 6.35 -10.37 11.02
C ASP A 12 6.35 -10.59 9.51
N LEU A 13 6.12 -9.56 8.75
CA LEU A 13 5.99 -9.64 7.30
C LEU A 13 7.15 -8.92 6.62
N PRO A 14 8.00 -9.61 5.85
CA PRO A 14 9.01 -8.94 5.03
C PRO A 14 8.35 -8.10 3.93
N ILE A 15 8.98 -6.98 3.61
CA ILE A 15 8.59 -6.12 2.49
C ILE A 15 9.28 -6.63 1.22
N HIS A 16 8.51 -6.76 0.15
CA HIS A 16 8.96 -7.28 -1.13
C HIS A 16 8.78 -6.27 -2.27
N HIS A 17 9.55 -6.47 -3.32
CA HIS A 17 9.31 -5.98 -4.66
C HIS A 17 9.40 -7.14 -5.65
N GLY A 18 8.26 -7.63 -6.15
CA GLY A 18 8.19 -8.89 -6.89
C GLY A 18 8.62 -10.06 -6.01
N ILE A 19 9.56 -10.88 -6.50
CA ILE A 19 10.12 -12.00 -5.75
C ILE A 19 11.27 -11.60 -4.80
N SER A 20 11.72 -10.35 -4.86
CA SER A 20 12.87 -9.88 -4.10
C SER A 20 12.44 -9.30 -2.76
N VAL A 21 13.06 -9.78 -1.68
CA VAL A 21 12.93 -9.18 -0.35
C VAL A 21 13.72 -7.87 -0.32
N LEU A 22 13.13 -6.82 0.23
CA LEU A 22 13.83 -5.57 0.47
C LEU A 22 14.72 -5.71 1.72
N GLY A 23 15.98 -5.33 1.59
CA GLY A 23 16.92 -5.30 2.71
C GLY A 23 16.66 -4.10 3.63
N ASP A 24 16.93 -4.27 4.93
CA ASP A 24 16.89 -3.17 5.89
C ASP A 24 18.12 -2.27 5.71
N PRO A 25 17.95 -1.01 5.28
CA PRO A 25 19.08 -0.10 5.07
C PRO A 25 19.83 0.22 6.36
N ALA A 26 19.19 0.10 7.53
CA ALA A 26 19.83 0.33 8.82
C ALA A 26 20.76 -0.84 9.24
N ARG A 27 20.66 -2.00 8.59
CA ARG A 27 21.44 -3.21 8.88
C ARG A 27 22.37 -3.61 7.75
N GLY A 28 22.80 -2.64 6.94
CA GLY A 28 23.82 -2.85 5.92
C GLY A 28 23.33 -3.18 4.52
N GLY A 29 22.01 -3.10 4.26
CA GLY A 29 21.45 -3.12 2.90
C GLY A 29 21.88 -4.29 2.02
N TYR A 30 21.36 -4.32 0.80
CA TYR A 30 21.80 -5.24 -0.24
C TYR A 30 23.18 -4.82 -0.78
N THR A 31 24.20 -5.66 -0.63
CA THR A 31 25.45 -5.54 -1.36
C THR A 31 25.42 -6.53 -2.54
N PRO A 32 25.23 -6.07 -3.80
CA PRO A 32 25.34 -6.96 -4.95
C PRO A 32 26.81 -7.40 -5.11
N GLY A 33 27.07 -8.70 -5.23
CA GLY A 33 28.26 -9.16 -5.87
C GLY A 33 29.29 -9.98 -5.09
N ALA A 34 29.03 -10.40 -3.86
CA ALA A 34 29.85 -11.42 -3.22
C ALA A 34 29.20 -12.80 -3.40
N SER A 35 29.95 -13.77 -3.87
CA SER A 35 29.56 -15.19 -4.01
C SER A 35 29.35 -15.93 -2.68
N GLY A 36 29.07 -15.22 -1.61
CA GLY A 36 28.61 -15.72 -0.34
C GLY A 36 27.16 -15.28 -0.13
N ARG A 37 26.27 -16.20 0.21
CA ARG A 37 24.92 -15.89 0.68
C ARG A 37 25.02 -15.05 1.95
N GLN A 38 25.08 -13.73 1.81
CA GLN A 38 24.77 -12.86 2.93
C GLN A 38 23.27 -12.99 3.18
N GLU A 39 22.90 -13.46 4.34
CA GLU A 39 21.53 -13.42 4.81
C GLU A 39 21.15 -11.94 4.95
N LEU A 40 20.40 -11.44 3.97
CA LEU A 40 19.85 -10.10 4.02
C LEU A 40 18.90 -10.04 5.20
N SER A 41 19.15 -9.14 6.15
CA SER A 41 18.14 -8.81 7.14
C SER A 41 16.95 -8.21 6.40
N PRO A 42 15.77 -8.86 6.37
CA PRO A 42 14.64 -8.34 5.65
C PRO A 42 14.15 -7.04 6.28
N PHE A 43 13.69 -6.09 5.44
CA PHE A 43 12.96 -4.94 5.93
C PHE A 43 11.54 -5.38 6.27
N LEU A 44 11.18 -5.28 7.53
CA LEU A 44 9.95 -5.85 8.07
C LEU A 44 8.81 -4.83 8.12
N LEU A 45 7.58 -5.30 7.97
CA LEU A 45 6.39 -4.45 8.07
C LEU A 45 6.31 -3.76 9.43
N SER A 46 6.66 -4.44 10.53
CA SER A 46 6.71 -3.84 11.86
C SER A 46 7.56 -2.58 11.90
N GLN A 47 8.76 -2.65 11.32
CA GLN A 47 9.69 -1.52 11.31
C GLN A 47 9.13 -0.31 10.54
N VAL A 48 8.35 -0.56 9.48
CA VAL A 48 7.67 0.49 8.73
C VAL A 48 6.54 1.10 9.55
N LEU A 49 5.68 0.26 10.13
CA LEU A 49 4.54 0.71 10.92
C LEU A 49 4.98 1.48 12.17
N ASP A 50 6.02 1.00 12.87
CA ASP A 50 6.57 1.69 14.03
C ASP A 50 7.12 3.09 13.66
N ARG A 51 7.75 3.23 12.47
CA ARG A 51 8.17 4.54 11.95
C ARG A 51 6.99 5.45 11.60
N PHE A 52 5.92 4.91 11.05
CA PHE A 52 4.71 5.67 10.76
C PHE A 52 4.06 6.20 12.04
N VAL A 53 3.93 5.34 13.05
CA VAL A 53 3.36 5.73 14.35
C VAL A 53 4.22 6.83 14.99
N ARG A 54 5.54 6.63 15.05
CA ARG A 54 6.46 7.62 15.61
C ARG A 54 6.42 8.95 14.85
N PHE A 55 6.38 8.91 13.51
CA PHE A 55 6.23 10.14 12.71
C PHE A 55 4.96 10.91 13.09
N LEU A 56 3.83 10.22 13.23
CA LEU A 56 2.56 10.87 13.60
C LEU A 56 2.50 11.29 15.08
N GLU A 57 3.34 10.74 15.95
CA GLU A 57 3.53 11.22 17.31
C GLU A 57 4.32 12.54 17.35
N GLU A 58 5.37 12.61 16.54
CA GLU A 58 6.20 13.80 16.38
C GLU A 58 5.47 14.91 15.57
N HIS A 59 4.56 14.53 14.67
CA HIS A 59 3.83 15.42 13.75
C HIS A 59 2.31 15.15 13.77
N PRO A 60 1.59 15.47 14.85
CA PRO A 60 0.18 15.12 15.01
C PRO A 60 -0.77 15.83 14.05
N GLY A 61 -0.32 16.89 13.39
CA GLY A 61 -1.06 17.58 12.34
C GLY A 61 -1.01 16.90 10.97
N GLU A 62 -0.13 15.91 10.80
CA GLU A 62 0.08 15.22 9.54
C GLU A 62 -0.83 13.99 9.37
N THR A 63 -0.94 13.53 8.13
CA THR A 63 -1.66 12.32 7.73
C THR A 63 -0.74 11.49 6.85
N LEU A 64 -0.73 10.19 7.03
CA LEU A 64 -0.04 9.27 6.13
C LEU A 64 -1.06 8.57 5.22
N LEU A 65 -0.88 8.72 3.90
CA LEU A 65 -1.57 7.91 2.90
C LEU A 65 -0.66 6.75 2.49
N VAL A 66 -1.09 5.53 2.77
CA VAL A 66 -0.28 4.34 2.55
C VAL A 66 -0.96 3.41 1.55
N HIS A 67 -0.49 3.45 0.31
CA HIS A 67 -0.94 2.51 -0.70
C HIS A 67 -0.24 1.17 -0.52
N MET A 68 -1.01 0.10 -0.39
CA MET A 68 -0.50 -1.24 -0.15
C MET A 68 -1.01 -2.22 -1.21
N LYS A 69 -0.13 -3.16 -1.55
CA LYS A 69 -0.44 -4.32 -2.37
C LYS A 69 0.13 -5.55 -1.69
N TYR A 70 -0.64 -6.63 -1.65
CA TYR A 70 -0.10 -7.93 -1.24
C TYR A 70 0.79 -8.49 -2.36
N GLU A 71 2.00 -8.89 -2.00
CA GLU A 71 2.91 -9.53 -2.95
C GLU A 71 2.97 -11.03 -2.66
N ASN A 72 2.43 -11.84 -3.57
CA ASN A 72 2.51 -13.28 -3.46
C ASN A 72 3.73 -13.76 -4.23
N THR A 73 4.70 -14.33 -3.52
CA THR A 73 5.94 -14.82 -4.11
C THR A 73 5.89 -16.31 -4.49
N SER A 74 4.83 -17.02 -4.15
CA SER A 74 4.69 -18.45 -4.47
C SER A 74 3.52 -18.70 -5.41
N THR A 75 3.78 -19.49 -6.43
CA THR A 75 2.82 -19.83 -7.49
C THR A 75 1.66 -20.70 -7.01
N ASN A 76 1.68 -21.27 -5.82
CA ASN A 76 0.65 -22.25 -5.42
C ASN A 76 0.21 -22.25 -3.96
N ALA A 77 0.89 -21.65 -3.04
CA ALA A 77 0.65 -22.05 -1.67
C ALA A 77 -0.24 -21.14 -0.85
N ASN A 78 -0.27 -19.88 -1.04
CA ASN A 78 -0.95 -19.04 -0.06
C ASN A 78 -1.55 -17.77 -0.68
N LYS A 79 -2.69 -17.92 -1.31
CA LYS A 79 -3.64 -16.82 -1.57
C LYS A 79 -4.21 -16.23 -0.26
N ARG A 80 -3.46 -16.33 0.83
CA ARG A 80 -3.81 -15.74 2.12
C ARG A 80 -3.31 -14.31 2.17
N GLY A 81 -3.82 -13.49 1.24
CA GLY A 81 -3.54 -12.07 1.23
C GLY A 81 -3.95 -11.36 2.52
N TRP A 82 -4.77 -10.38 2.41
CA TRP A 82 -5.28 -9.56 3.50
C TRP A 82 -6.33 -10.30 4.33
N ASN A 83 -5.93 -11.28 5.10
CA ASN A 83 -6.82 -11.99 6.01
C ASN A 83 -6.91 -11.31 7.38
N LYS A 84 -7.84 -11.76 8.20
CA LYS A 84 -8.09 -11.23 9.55
C LYS A 84 -6.82 -11.15 10.42
N SER A 85 -5.90 -12.10 10.30
CA SER A 85 -4.67 -12.13 11.10
C SER A 85 -3.71 -11.02 10.69
N VAL A 86 -3.51 -10.79 9.37
CA VAL A 86 -2.66 -9.71 8.85
C VAL A 86 -3.24 -8.35 9.20
N VAL A 87 -4.54 -8.17 9.01
CA VAL A 87 -5.21 -6.91 9.35
C VAL A 87 -5.14 -6.65 10.84
N SER A 88 -5.38 -7.65 11.69
CA SER A 88 -5.26 -7.51 13.15
C SER A 88 -3.83 -7.17 13.58
N TYR A 89 -2.83 -7.75 12.92
CA TYR A 89 -1.43 -7.41 13.15
C TYR A 89 -1.15 -5.93 12.87
N ILE A 90 -1.61 -5.43 11.70
CA ILE A 90 -1.43 -4.02 11.34
C ILE A 90 -2.18 -3.11 12.32
N LYS A 91 -3.44 -3.43 12.63
CA LYS A 91 -4.25 -2.65 13.59
C LYS A 91 -3.56 -2.55 14.95
N SER A 92 -3.01 -3.65 15.48
CA SER A 92 -2.30 -3.65 16.76
C SER A 92 -1.05 -2.78 16.77
N ARG A 93 -0.30 -2.75 15.66
CA ARG A 93 0.91 -1.94 15.52
C ARG A 93 0.62 -0.45 15.35
N CYS A 94 -0.46 -0.11 14.67
CA CYS A 94 -0.82 1.29 14.44
C CYS A 94 -1.47 1.99 15.64
N ASN A 95 -1.70 1.29 16.74
CA ASN A 95 -2.13 1.84 18.02
C ASN A 95 -3.35 2.79 17.91
N GLY A 96 -4.39 2.36 17.19
CA GLY A 96 -5.61 3.16 16.98
C GLY A 96 -5.49 4.31 15.98
N ARG A 97 -4.33 4.47 15.32
CA ARG A 97 -4.09 5.55 14.35
C ARG A 97 -4.49 5.21 12.91
N ILE A 98 -5.48 4.36 12.71
CA ILE A 98 -5.98 4.04 11.38
C ILE A 98 -7.21 4.87 11.11
N ALA A 99 -7.24 5.53 9.94
CA ALA A 99 -8.42 6.22 9.45
C ALA A 99 -9.31 5.26 8.67
N ASP A 100 -10.61 5.28 8.95
CA ASP A 100 -11.62 4.67 8.11
C ASP A 100 -12.03 5.67 7.02
N PHE A 101 -11.93 5.25 5.78
CA PHE A 101 -12.25 6.09 4.64
C PHE A 101 -13.77 6.33 4.52
N THR A 102 -14.12 7.58 4.30
CA THR A 102 -15.44 7.99 3.78
C THR A 102 -15.25 8.98 2.63
N PRO A 103 -16.17 9.04 1.65
CA PRO A 103 -16.05 9.97 0.51
C PRO A 103 -15.98 11.45 0.90
N ARG A 104 -16.48 11.80 2.09
CA ARG A 104 -16.48 13.17 2.60
C ARG A 104 -15.35 13.45 3.60
N MET A 105 -14.43 12.47 3.79
CA MET A 105 -13.31 12.65 4.69
C MET A 105 -12.43 13.80 4.23
N THR A 106 -12.13 14.69 5.15
CA THR A 106 -11.17 15.79 4.94
C THR A 106 -9.80 15.42 5.51
N LEU A 107 -8.76 16.17 5.15
CA LEU A 107 -7.45 16.04 5.78
C LEU A 107 -7.51 16.30 7.29
N ALA A 108 -8.43 17.17 7.73
CA ALA A 108 -8.62 17.43 9.17
C ALA A 108 -9.10 16.18 9.92
N ASP A 109 -9.98 15.38 9.32
CA ASP A 109 -10.49 14.13 9.91
C ASP A 109 -9.42 13.04 9.98
N ALA A 110 -8.44 13.11 9.09
CA ALA A 110 -7.35 12.14 8.97
C ALA A 110 -6.07 12.54 9.73
N ARG A 111 -6.01 13.74 10.34
CA ARG A 111 -4.82 14.18 11.11
C ARG A 111 -4.46 13.20 12.21
N GLY A 112 -3.17 12.95 12.35
CA GLY A 112 -2.59 12.01 13.30
C GLY A 112 -2.89 10.54 12.97
N LYS A 113 -3.44 10.24 11.78
CA LYS A 113 -3.85 8.91 11.36
C LYS A 113 -3.18 8.45 10.08
N ILE A 114 -3.27 7.15 9.83
CA ILE A 114 -2.81 6.46 8.62
C ILE A 114 -4.05 6.03 7.84
N LEU A 115 -4.21 6.50 6.62
CA LEU A 115 -5.19 5.96 5.68
C LEU A 115 -4.51 4.92 4.80
N PHE A 116 -4.85 3.65 5.01
CA PHE A 116 -4.43 2.58 4.12
C PHE A 116 -5.35 2.49 2.92
N VAL A 117 -4.77 2.38 1.73
CA VAL A 117 -5.46 2.10 0.47
C VAL A 117 -4.90 0.80 -0.09
N ILE A 118 -5.72 -0.22 -0.19
CA ILE A 118 -5.32 -1.57 -0.53
C ILE A 118 -5.90 -1.96 -1.88
N ARG A 119 -5.09 -2.58 -2.74
CA ARG A 119 -5.47 -2.93 -4.12
C ARG A 119 -6.39 -4.14 -4.24
N GLU A 120 -6.36 -5.03 -3.26
CA GLU A 120 -7.12 -6.28 -3.29
C GLU A 120 -8.42 -6.14 -2.51
N ASP A 121 -9.50 -6.69 -3.02
CA ASP A 121 -10.74 -6.87 -2.26
C ASP A 121 -10.59 -8.07 -1.33
N TYR A 122 -10.54 -7.81 -0.04
CA TYR A 122 -10.35 -8.80 1.02
C TYR A 122 -11.40 -8.71 2.11
N LYS A 123 -12.47 -7.98 1.86
CA LYS A 123 -13.51 -7.72 2.85
C LYS A 123 -14.10 -9.01 3.42
N SER A 124 -14.35 -10.01 2.57
CA SER A 124 -14.86 -11.32 3.00
C SER A 124 -13.88 -12.06 3.91
N ASP A 125 -12.57 -11.96 3.65
CA ASP A 125 -11.53 -12.66 4.40
C ASP A 125 -11.22 -11.96 5.73
N ASN A 126 -11.67 -10.73 5.89
CA ASN A 126 -11.46 -9.89 7.09
C ASN A 126 -12.75 -9.62 7.88
N GLY A 127 -13.76 -10.49 7.77
CA GLY A 127 -14.98 -10.36 8.56
C GLY A 127 -15.90 -9.20 8.15
N GLY A 128 -15.83 -8.76 6.92
CA GLY A 128 -16.71 -7.75 6.35
C GLY A 128 -16.16 -6.31 6.40
N GLU A 129 -14.89 -6.11 6.77
CA GLU A 129 -14.27 -4.79 6.89
C GLU A 129 -13.02 -4.63 6.02
N TYR A 130 -12.78 -3.41 5.54
CA TYR A 130 -11.50 -2.99 4.99
C TYR A 130 -10.59 -2.37 6.08
N LEU A 131 -9.29 -2.45 5.87
CA LEU A 131 -8.31 -1.67 6.62
C LEU A 131 -8.15 -0.31 5.94
N GLY A 132 -8.94 0.69 6.36
CA GLY A 132 -9.01 1.99 5.69
C GLY A 132 -9.89 1.94 4.45
N ALA A 133 -9.30 1.76 3.27
CA ALA A 133 -9.99 1.75 1.98
C ALA A 133 -9.52 0.62 1.06
N TYR A 134 -10.39 0.24 0.13
CA TYR A 134 -10.10 -0.64 -0.99
C TYR A 134 -10.19 0.11 -2.32
N LEU A 135 -9.25 -0.14 -3.19
CA LEU A 135 -9.18 0.43 -4.53
C LEU A 135 -9.02 -0.68 -5.57
N ASN A 136 -10.02 -0.86 -6.43
CA ASN A 136 -9.89 -1.79 -7.55
C ASN A 136 -8.85 -1.26 -8.55
N TRP A 137 -7.74 -1.99 -8.67
CA TRP A 137 -6.57 -1.52 -9.42
C TRP A 137 -6.41 -2.23 -10.76
N THR A 138 -6.21 -1.44 -11.81
CA THR A 138 -5.83 -1.96 -13.13
C THR A 138 -4.36 -1.60 -13.41
N ASN A 139 -3.53 -2.62 -13.62
CA ASN A 139 -2.10 -2.43 -13.83
C ASN A 139 -1.80 -1.87 -15.23
N ASP A 140 -0.73 -1.05 -15.32
CA ASP A 140 -0.10 -0.55 -16.55
C ASP A 140 -1.11 0.13 -17.50
N LYS A 141 -1.96 0.96 -16.94
CA LYS A 141 -2.88 1.81 -17.70
C LYS A 141 -2.42 3.26 -17.66
N VAL A 142 -2.55 3.94 -18.79
CA VAL A 142 -2.20 5.37 -18.89
C VAL A 142 -3.06 6.17 -17.92
N VAL A 143 -4.37 6.05 -18.03
CA VAL A 143 -5.35 6.54 -17.06
C VAL A 143 -6.48 5.52 -16.96
N PHE A 144 -7.01 5.32 -15.78
CA PHE A 144 -8.25 4.59 -15.58
C PHE A 144 -9.08 5.21 -14.45
N GLU A 145 -10.38 5.16 -14.62
CA GLU A 145 -11.32 5.51 -13.57
C GLU A 145 -11.67 4.28 -12.76
N THR A 146 -11.77 4.46 -11.47
CA THR A 146 -12.13 3.41 -10.53
C THR A 146 -12.80 4.03 -9.31
N THR A 147 -13.05 3.22 -8.31
CA THR A 147 -13.77 3.63 -7.11
C THR A 147 -12.99 3.25 -5.87
N LEU A 148 -12.87 4.20 -4.96
CA LEU A 148 -12.32 3.97 -3.63
C LEU A 148 -13.48 3.62 -2.68
N HIS A 149 -13.43 2.45 -2.09
CA HIS A 149 -14.48 1.91 -1.23
C HIS A 149 -14.07 1.96 0.24
N GLY A 150 -14.98 2.43 1.08
CA GLY A 150 -14.84 2.40 2.54
C GLY A 150 -15.71 1.33 3.23
N ASN A 151 -15.70 1.35 4.54
CA ASN A 151 -16.48 0.41 5.36
C ASN A 151 -17.96 0.77 5.44
N THR A 152 -18.32 2.04 5.26
CA THR A 152 -19.71 2.54 5.32
C THR A 152 -20.59 2.08 4.16
N GLY A 153 -20.02 1.46 3.13
CA GLY A 153 -20.71 1.14 1.88
C GLY A 153 -20.74 2.30 0.89
N GLU A 154 -20.32 3.47 1.29
CA GLU A 154 -20.11 4.60 0.40
C GLU A 154 -18.81 4.46 -0.39
N ALA A 155 -18.75 5.09 -1.55
CA ALA A 155 -17.59 5.04 -2.42
C ALA A 155 -17.36 6.39 -3.11
N ALA A 156 -16.10 6.68 -3.43
CA ALA A 156 -15.73 7.88 -4.18
C ALA A 156 -15.08 7.49 -5.51
N PRO A 157 -15.43 8.18 -6.61
CA PRO A 157 -14.71 8.01 -7.87
C PRO A 157 -13.27 8.51 -7.71
N ILE A 158 -12.36 7.87 -8.40
CA ILE A 158 -10.95 8.26 -8.41
C ILE A 158 -10.37 7.96 -9.80
N LYS A 159 -9.50 8.85 -10.25
CA LYS A 159 -8.71 8.66 -11.46
C LYS A 159 -7.28 8.31 -11.11
N VAL A 160 -6.74 7.28 -11.75
CA VAL A 160 -5.40 6.76 -11.46
C VAL A 160 -4.57 6.72 -12.73
N ASN A 161 -3.33 7.19 -12.64
CA ASN A 161 -2.28 6.95 -13.61
C ASN A 161 -1.33 5.86 -13.10
N ASP A 162 -1.24 4.73 -13.79
CA ASP A 162 -0.33 3.62 -13.46
C ASP A 162 0.58 3.27 -14.65
N LEU A 163 0.91 4.24 -15.50
CA LEU A 163 1.86 4.02 -16.60
C LEU A 163 3.28 3.94 -16.04
N TYR A 164 3.74 2.74 -15.73
CA TYR A 164 5.10 2.49 -15.23
C TYR A 164 6.00 1.85 -16.29
N ASN A 165 5.43 1.20 -17.31
CA ASN A 165 6.17 0.48 -18.34
C ASN A 165 6.39 1.37 -19.57
N ILE A 166 7.31 2.34 -19.45
CA ILE A 166 7.63 3.29 -20.51
C ILE A 166 8.57 2.60 -21.51
N LYS A 167 8.03 2.21 -22.67
CA LYS A 167 8.78 1.47 -23.72
C LYS A 167 9.33 2.35 -24.82
N ASN A 168 8.69 3.48 -25.10
CA ASN A 168 8.94 4.30 -26.29
C ASN A 168 9.60 5.65 -25.96
N GLY A 169 10.26 5.76 -24.82
CA GLY A 169 11.05 6.94 -24.45
C GLY A 169 10.23 8.24 -24.39
N ALA A 170 10.54 9.19 -25.26
CA ALA A 170 9.93 10.51 -25.21
C ALA A 170 8.42 10.54 -25.50
N SER A 171 7.90 9.65 -26.37
CA SER A 171 6.47 9.60 -26.67
C SER A 171 5.64 9.11 -25.49
N ASP A 172 6.15 8.10 -24.76
CA ASP A 172 5.49 7.61 -23.55
C ASP A 172 5.59 8.64 -22.41
N GLY A 173 6.68 9.40 -22.36
CA GLY A 173 6.84 10.51 -21.43
C GLY A 173 5.79 11.60 -21.63
N VAL A 174 5.55 12.01 -22.87
CA VAL A 174 4.49 12.98 -23.21
C VAL A 174 3.11 12.44 -22.82
N SER A 175 2.82 11.17 -23.12
CA SER A 175 1.57 10.52 -22.71
C SER A 175 1.39 10.47 -21.20
N LYS A 176 2.49 10.29 -20.45
CA LYS A 176 2.46 10.29 -19.00
C LYS A 176 2.14 11.67 -18.42
N TYR A 177 2.70 12.74 -18.97
CA TYR A 177 2.37 14.10 -18.56
C TYR A 177 0.89 14.43 -18.80
N ALA A 178 0.37 14.14 -19.98
CA ALA A 178 -1.04 14.34 -20.30
C ALA A 178 -1.97 13.55 -19.34
N ALA A 179 -1.57 12.33 -18.99
CA ALA A 179 -2.30 11.49 -18.05
C ALA A 179 -2.28 12.06 -16.60
N ILE A 180 -1.18 12.67 -16.20
CA ILE A 180 -1.09 13.36 -14.88
C ILE A 180 -2.01 14.57 -14.88
N ASP A 181 -1.97 15.40 -15.94
CA ASP A 181 -2.83 16.57 -16.08
C ASP A 181 -4.33 16.18 -16.05
N GLU A 182 -4.68 15.06 -16.70
CA GLU A 182 -6.04 14.52 -16.68
C GLU A 182 -6.46 14.11 -15.26
N CYS A 183 -5.58 13.46 -14.50
CA CYS A 183 -5.86 13.10 -13.10
C CYS A 183 -6.01 14.35 -12.20
N ILE A 184 -5.20 15.38 -12.43
CA ILE A 184 -5.27 16.65 -11.69
C ILE A 184 -6.59 17.35 -12.02
N ALA A 185 -6.95 17.47 -13.29
CA ALA A 185 -8.20 18.13 -13.73
C ALA A 185 -9.44 17.44 -13.15
N PHE A 186 -9.41 16.12 -12.98
CA PHE A 186 -10.50 15.37 -12.36
C PHE A 186 -10.77 15.81 -10.92
N THR A 187 -9.73 16.09 -10.13
CA THR A 187 -9.89 16.49 -8.73
C THR A 187 -10.41 17.91 -8.53
N TYR A 188 -10.35 18.77 -9.55
CA TYR A 188 -10.83 20.16 -9.47
C TYR A 188 -12.28 20.33 -9.96
N ASN A 189 -12.87 19.30 -10.58
CA ASN A 189 -14.22 19.38 -11.16
C ASN A 189 -15.29 18.66 -10.31
N GLU A 190 -14.93 18.12 -9.17
CA GLU A 190 -15.82 17.56 -8.14
C GLU A 190 -15.92 18.46 -6.90
#